data_267a2ee7c3d03e771be9b013ae1cedae
#
_entry.id   267a2ee7c3d03e771be9b013ae1cedae
#
_cell.length_a   1.000
_cell.length_b   1.000
_cell.length_c   1.000
_cell.angle_alpha   90.00
_cell.angle_beta   90.00
_cell.angle_gamma   90.00
#
_symmetry.space_group_name_H-M   'P 1'
#
loop_
_entity.id
_entity.type
_entity.pdbx_description
1 polymer ?
#
loop_
_entity_poly.entity_id
_entity_poly.type
_entity_poly.pdbx_seq_one_letter_code
_entity_poly.pdbx_strand_id
1 'polypeptide(L)'
;NGKGSSSHMLAAILQSAGYKTGLYTSPHLKDFRERIRINGKMISEQDVLQFVNENYEFIEDVKPSFFEVTVAMAFNHFAVNKVEIAIIEVGLGGRLDSTNVIHPELSLISNIAYDHMNILGNTLTQIAGEKAGIIKKGVPVIISQKQEEVAEVFTKKAAEQQSKIIFASEEWSIKKSRYPQNSPEYLNVDINRKNDTDPPYFSFQSLELDLTGTYQLKNLGGVLSTVKQLRELGYKISDQNITEALRQVKSLTGLMGRWHMLQASPLVICDTGHNEDGIREVLKNIEQTSFKQLHMVIGMLRDKDSSGILKMLPENAIYYFCQPDLPRAKPAIELRDEAKTYNLQGEYYPSVTEALHAAKKSAKNNDLIFVGGSTFVVAEVV
;
A
#
# COMPACT_ATOMS: atom_id res chain seq x y z
N ASN A 1 -3.56 2.84 5.84
CA ASN A 1 -2.49 1.97 5.31
C ASN A 1 -3.10 0.80 4.52
N GLY A 2 -2.33 0.17 3.59
CA GLY A 2 -2.74 -1.03 2.89
C GLY A 2 -3.51 -0.83 1.57
N LYS A 3 -3.95 0.37 1.20
CA LYS A 3 -4.70 0.65 -0.03
C LYS A 3 -3.99 0.07 -1.28
N GLY A 4 -2.75 0.53 -1.55
CA GLY A 4 -2.00 0.11 -2.73
C GLY A 4 -1.79 -1.41 -2.79
N SER A 5 -1.38 -2.06 -1.68
CA SER A 5 -1.22 -3.52 -1.64
C SER A 5 -2.53 -4.25 -1.96
N SER A 6 -3.66 -3.81 -1.38
CA SER A 6 -4.98 -4.42 -1.65
C SER A 6 -5.40 -4.20 -3.11
N SER A 7 -5.17 -3.00 -3.66
CA SER A 7 -5.47 -2.68 -5.06
C SER A 7 -4.66 -3.55 -6.03
N HIS A 8 -3.37 -3.74 -5.76
CA HIS A 8 -2.50 -4.58 -6.59
C HIS A 8 -2.87 -6.07 -6.48
N MET A 9 -3.17 -6.59 -5.28
CA MET A 9 -3.64 -7.97 -5.14
C MET A 9 -4.95 -8.22 -5.89
N LEU A 10 -5.92 -7.31 -5.80
CA LEU A 10 -7.18 -7.40 -6.54
C LEU A 10 -6.96 -7.34 -8.06
N ALA A 11 -6.12 -6.40 -8.51
CA ALA A 11 -5.79 -6.29 -9.93
C ALA A 11 -5.11 -7.57 -10.45
N ALA A 12 -4.17 -8.14 -9.71
CA ALA A 12 -3.51 -9.41 -10.07
C ALA A 12 -4.53 -10.57 -10.20
N ILE A 13 -5.46 -10.69 -9.24
CA ILE A 13 -6.48 -11.74 -9.23
C ILE A 13 -7.42 -11.60 -10.44
N LEU A 14 -7.87 -10.38 -10.74
CA LEU A 14 -8.77 -10.13 -11.88
C LEU A 14 -8.06 -10.35 -13.23
N GLN A 15 -6.79 -9.96 -13.36
CA GLN A 15 -5.97 -10.29 -14.53
C GLN A 15 -5.81 -11.81 -14.70
N SER A 16 -5.52 -12.54 -13.63
CA SER A 16 -5.39 -14.00 -13.64
C SER A 16 -6.73 -14.68 -14.01
N ALA A 17 -7.86 -14.04 -13.66
CA ALA A 17 -9.19 -14.50 -14.07
C ALA A 17 -9.55 -14.15 -15.52
N GLY A 18 -8.67 -13.48 -16.25
CA GLY A 18 -8.82 -13.17 -17.67
C GLY A 18 -9.51 -11.83 -17.97
N TYR A 19 -9.85 -11.02 -16.97
CA TYR A 19 -10.44 -9.70 -17.19
C TYR A 19 -9.40 -8.67 -17.65
N LYS A 20 -9.76 -7.83 -18.63
CA LYS A 20 -8.98 -6.65 -18.97
C LYS A 20 -9.09 -5.64 -17.83
N THR A 21 -8.10 -5.62 -16.98
CA THR A 21 -8.13 -4.93 -15.69
C THR A 21 -7.36 -3.61 -15.73
N GLY A 22 -8.04 -2.50 -15.42
CA GLY A 22 -7.44 -1.22 -15.13
C GLY A 22 -7.01 -1.14 -13.67
N LEU A 23 -5.88 -0.48 -13.40
CA LEU A 23 -5.40 -0.20 -12.06
C LEU A 23 -4.93 1.25 -11.96
N TYR A 24 -5.60 2.02 -11.10
CA TYR A 24 -5.17 3.36 -10.70
C TYR A 24 -4.63 3.35 -9.27
N THR A 25 -3.40 3.83 -9.07
CA THR A 25 -2.74 3.89 -7.76
C THR A 25 -1.99 5.21 -7.55
N SER A 26 -1.76 5.57 -6.28
CA SER A 26 -0.98 6.77 -5.92
C SER A 26 -0.34 6.65 -4.53
N PRO A 27 0.81 7.32 -4.31
CA PRO A 27 1.66 7.97 -5.31
C PRO A 27 2.44 6.94 -6.16
N HIS A 28 3.11 7.41 -7.22
CA HIS A 28 4.13 6.63 -7.93
C HIS A 28 5.47 6.65 -7.17
N LEU A 29 6.38 5.76 -7.51
CA LEU A 29 7.75 5.76 -7.00
C LEU A 29 8.70 6.51 -7.95
N LYS A 30 8.89 6.02 -9.16
CA LYS A 30 9.84 6.56 -10.14
C LYS A 30 9.16 7.26 -11.31
N ASP A 31 8.20 6.61 -11.90
CA ASP A 31 7.58 7.04 -13.15
C ASP A 31 6.11 7.39 -12.90
N PHE A 32 5.72 8.58 -13.32
CA PHE A 32 4.31 9.02 -13.25
C PHE A 32 3.33 7.97 -13.79
N ARG A 33 3.72 7.28 -14.87
CA ARG A 33 2.89 6.27 -15.56
C ARG A 33 2.57 5.04 -14.71
N GLU A 34 3.29 4.82 -13.60
CA GLU A 34 2.98 3.77 -12.63
C GLU A 34 1.56 3.90 -12.08
N ARG A 35 1.02 5.13 -12.04
CA ARG A 35 -0.32 5.42 -11.53
C ARG A 35 -1.44 4.82 -12.37
N ILE A 36 -1.21 4.56 -13.66
CA ILE A 36 -2.23 4.16 -14.62
C ILE A 36 -1.75 2.92 -15.36
N ARG A 37 -2.35 1.78 -15.08
CA ARG A 37 -1.96 0.51 -15.68
C ARG A 37 -3.17 -0.23 -16.25
N ILE A 38 -2.97 -0.95 -17.34
CA ILE A 38 -3.92 -1.94 -17.89
C ILE A 38 -3.18 -3.26 -18.00
N ASN A 39 -3.68 -4.31 -17.32
CA ASN A 39 -3.05 -5.63 -17.27
C ASN A 39 -1.54 -5.52 -16.95
N GLY A 40 -1.20 -4.75 -15.90
CA GLY A 40 0.16 -4.52 -15.42
C GLY A 40 1.01 -3.56 -16.26
N LYS A 41 0.63 -3.26 -17.51
CA LYS A 41 1.36 -2.34 -18.38
C LYS A 41 0.99 -0.89 -18.06
N MET A 42 1.99 -0.05 -17.86
CA MET A 42 1.81 1.39 -17.66
C MET A 42 1.23 2.05 -18.93
N ILE A 43 0.47 3.13 -18.75
CA ILE A 43 0.08 4.04 -19.83
C ILE A 43 1.30 4.47 -20.63
N SER A 44 1.21 4.56 -21.95
CA SER A 44 2.32 5.00 -22.78
C SER A 44 2.57 6.50 -22.64
N GLU A 45 3.79 6.95 -22.91
CA GLU A 45 4.11 8.39 -22.96
C GLU A 45 3.28 9.10 -24.03
N GLN A 46 3.02 8.42 -25.14
CA GLN A 46 2.20 8.95 -26.23
C GLN A 46 0.76 9.18 -25.79
N ASP A 47 0.15 8.24 -25.04
CA ASP A 47 -1.22 8.40 -24.54
C ASP A 47 -1.30 9.52 -23.49
N VAL A 48 -0.26 9.68 -22.66
CA VAL A 48 -0.18 10.81 -21.71
C VAL A 48 -0.14 12.14 -22.47
N LEU A 49 0.75 12.27 -23.46
CA LEU A 49 0.88 13.47 -24.27
C LEU A 49 -0.40 13.76 -25.07
N GLN A 50 -1.01 12.73 -25.64
CA GLN A 50 -2.27 12.87 -26.37
C GLN A 50 -3.36 13.43 -25.46
N PHE A 51 -3.56 12.85 -24.28
CA PHE A 51 -4.56 13.32 -23.32
C PHE A 51 -4.34 14.76 -22.91
N VAL A 52 -3.10 15.15 -22.62
CA VAL A 52 -2.77 16.54 -22.24
C VAL A 52 -3.03 17.50 -23.38
N ASN A 53 -2.62 17.15 -24.61
CA ASN A 53 -2.82 18.01 -25.78
C ASN A 53 -4.30 18.20 -26.13
N GLU A 54 -5.10 17.12 -26.09
CA GLU A 54 -6.54 17.15 -26.37
C GLU A 54 -7.33 17.96 -25.33
N ASN A 55 -6.83 18.07 -24.10
CA ASN A 55 -7.49 18.78 -23.00
C ASN A 55 -6.76 20.05 -22.58
N TYR A 56 -5.77 20.52 -23.36
CA TYR A 56 -4.88 21.62 -22.96
C TYR A 56 -5.65 22.90 -22.61
N GLU A 57 -6.56 23.35 -23.49
CA GLU A 57 -7.36 24.56 -23.27
C GLU A 57 -8.22 24.45 -22.02
N PHE A 58 -8.83 23.29 -21.77
CA PHE A 58 -9.62 23.04 -20.57
C PHE A 58 -8.77 23.04 -19.28
N ILE A 59 -7.58 22.46 -19.36
CA ILE A 59 -6.64 22.42 -18.22
C ILE A 59 -6.17 23.84 -17.88
N GLU A 60 -5.86 24.68 -18.89
CA GLU A 60 -5.44 26.07 -18.69
C GLU A 60 -6.58 26.97 -18.15
N ASP A 61 -7.82 26.73 -18.57
CA ASP A 61 -8.98 27.50 -18.13
C ASP A 61 -9.40 27.12 -16.68
N VAL A 62 -9.57 25.83 -16.41
CA VAL A 62 -10.06 25.30 -15.11
C VAL A 62 -8.96 25.26 -14.05
N LYS A 63 -7.70 25.09 -14.46
CA LYS A 63 -6.52 24.92 -13.58
C LYS A 63 -6.70 23.84 -12.50
N PRO A 64 -7.10 22.62 -12.90
CA PRO A 64 -7.27 21.52 -11.96
C PRO A 64 -5.94 21.17 -11.30
N SER A 65 -6.00 20.57 -10.12
CA SER A 65 -4.81 20.03 -9.47
C SER A 65 -4.19 18.88 -10.28
N PHE A 66 -2.90 18.65 -10.09
CA PHE A 66 -2.20 17.50 -10.69
C PHE A 66 -2.93 16.17 -10.44
N PHE A 67 -3.51 16.00 -9.24
CA PHE A 67 -4.24 14.78 -8.91
C PHE A 67 -5.54 14.64 -9.70
N GLU A 68 -6.32 15.71 -9.86
CA GLU A 68 -7.55 15.74 -10.67
C GLU A 68 -7.27 15.39 -12.13
N VAL A 69 -6.24 16.01 -12.72
CA VAL A 69 -5.82 15.70 -14.10
C VAL A 69 -5.44 14.23 -14.23
N THR A 70 -4.71 13.68 -13.26
CA THR A 70 -4.26 12.30 -13.30
C THR A 70 -5.43 11.31 -13.18
N VAL A 71 -6.42 11.59 -12.35
CA VAL A 71 -7.64 10.77 -12.21
C VAL A 71 -8.45 10.81 -13.51
N ALA A 72 -8.67 11.99 -14.09
CA ALA A 72 -9.38 12.13 -15.37
C ALA A 72 -8.68 11.37 -16.51
N MET A 73 -7.33 11.49 -16.58
CA MET A 73 -6.51 10.74 -17.53
C MET A 73 -6.67 9.23 -17.37
N ALA A 74 -6.67 8.73 -16.12
CA ALA A 74 -6.86 7.30 -15.86
C ALA A 74 -8.22 6.81 -16.35
N PHE A 75 -9.30 7.53 -16.01
CA PHE A 75 -10.65 7.15 -16.44
C PHE A 75 -10.80 7.20 -17.95
N ASN A 76 -10.27 8.23 -18.61
CA ASN A 76 -10.25 8.32 -20.07
C ASN A 76 -9.47 7.13 -20.68
N HIS A 77 -8.27 6.84 -20.17
CA HIS A 77 -7.45 5.74 -20.67
C HIS A 77 -8.15 4.38 -20.53
N PHE A 78 -8.82 4.14 -19.40
CA PHE A 78 -9.60 2.92 -19.19
C PHE A 78 -10.80 2.81 -20.11
N ALA A 79 -11.52 3.92 -20.32
CA ALA A 79 -12.68 3.97 -21.21
C ALA A 79 -12.29 3.72 -22.68
N VAL A 80 -11.29 4.44 -23.19
CA VAL A 80 -10.78 4.29 -24.58
C VAL A 80 -10.29 2.86 -24.84
N ASN A 81 -9.62 2.28 -23.86
CA ASN A 81 -9.11 0.92 -23.95
C ASN A 81 -10.13 -0.17 -23.63
N LYS A 82 -11.40 0.18 -23.35
CA LYS A 82 -12.48 -0.76 -23.02
C LYS A 82 -12.10 -1.72 -21.91
N VAL A 83 -11.59 -1.18 -20.80
CA VAL A 83 -11.31 -1.93 -19.58
C VAL A 83 -12.61 -2.53 -19.05
N GLU A 84 -12.60 -3.83 -18.71
CA GLU A 84 -13.79 -4.55 -18.24
C GLU A 84 -14.05 -4.30 -16.75
N ILE A 85 -12.97 -4.15 -15.96
CA ILE A 85 -13.03 -3.82 -14.55
C ILE A 85 -11.85 -2.94 -14.15
N ALA A 86 -12.09 -1.89 -13.37
CA ALA A 86 -11.06 -0.99 -12.90
C ALA A 86 -10.96 -1.03 -11.37
N ILE A 87 -9.74 -1.17 -10.86
CA ILE A 87 -9.41 -1.00 -9.45
C ILE A 87 -8.89 0.42 -9.26
N ILE A 88 -9.62 1.21 -8.48
CA ILE A 88 -9.35 2.62 -8.26
C ILE A 88 -8.92 2.85 -6.81
N GLU A 89 -7.65 3.15 -6.58
CA GLU A 89 -7.14 3.54 -5.27
C GLU A 89 -7.49 5.00 -4.97
N VAL A 90 -8.14 5.25 -3.83
CA VAL A 90 -8.39 6.59 -3.30
C VAL A 90 -7.06 7.24 -2.91
N GLY A 91 -6.82 8.47 -3.33
CA GLY A 91 -5.61 9.20 -2.99
C GLY A 91 -5.57 9.56 -1.51
N LEU A 92 -6.52 10.39 -1.06
CA LEU A 92 -6.56 10.92 0.30
C LEU A 92 -8.00 10.96 0.86
N GLY A 93 -8.19 10.45 2.08
CA GLY A 93 -9.50 10.46 2.74
C GLY A 93 -10.50 9.55 2.03
N GLY A 94 -11.42 10.11 1.29
CA GLY A 94 -12.42 9.44 0.48
C GLY A 94 -13.55 10.36 0.05
N ARG A 95 -14.23 11.03 0.98
CA ARG A 95 -15.43 11.85 0.71
C ARG A 95 -15.21 12.91 -0.37
N LEU A 96 -14.12 13.63 -0.31
CA LEU A 96 -13.73 14.71 -1.24
C LEU A 96 -12.59 14.32 -2.20
N ASP A 97 -12.26 13.03 -2.26
CA ASP A 97 -11.22 12.57 -3.18
C ASP A 97 -11.70 12.64 -4.63
N SER A 98 -10.83 13.05 -5.54
CA SER A 98 -11.17 13.19 -6.96
C SER A 98 -11.61 11.86 -7.60
N THR A 99 -11.20 10.72 -7.04
CA THR A 99 -11.65 9.40 -7.49
C THR A 99 -13.10 9.10 -7.10
N ASN A 100 -13.68 9.83 -6.14
CA ASN A 100 -15.00 9.54 -5.57
C ASN A 100 -16.19 9.98 -6.44
N VAL A 101 -15.94 10.38 -7.68
CA VAL A 101 -16.97 10.69 -8.69
C VAL A 101 -17.61 9.44 -9.29
N ILE A 102 -17.00 8.27 -9.10
CA ILE A 102 -17.49 7.00 -9.63
C ILE A 102 -18.63 6.41 -8.79
N HIS A 103 -19.40 5.51 -9.41
CA HIS A 103 -20.34 4.60 -8.73
C HIS A 103 -19.77 3.17 -8.87
N PRO A 104 -19.06 2.66 -7.84
CA PRO A 104 -18.35 1.38 -7.94
C PRO A 104 -19.29 0.18 -7.77
N GLU A 105 -18.86 -1.01 -8.21
CA GLU A 105 -19.52 -2.29 -7.92
C GLU A 105 -19.42 -2.65 -6.43
N LEU A 106 -18.32 -2.27 -5.79
CA LEU A 106 -18.10 -2.40 -4.36
C LEU A 106 -16.98 -1.47 -3.86
N SER A 107 -16.97 -1.18 -2.57
CA SER A 107 -15.95 -0.37 -1.92
C SER A 107 -15.17 -1.20 -0.90
N LEU A 108 -13.85 -0.99 -0.83
CA LEU A 108 -12.97 -1.61 0.17
C LEU A 108 -12.27 -0.53 1.00
N ILE A 109 -12.44 -0.55 2.32
CA ILE A 109 -11.73 0.29 3.27
C ILE A 109 -10.76 -0.60 4.07
N SER A 110 -9.46 -0.31 3.97
CA SER A 110 -8.40 -1.16 4.55
C SER A 110 -8.34 -1.06 6.07
N ASN A 111 -7.62 -0.08 6.61
CA ASN A 111 -7.60 0.20 8.05
C ASN A 111 -7.57 1.71 8.31
N ILE A 112 -7.88 2.09 9.55
CA ILE A 112 -7.83 3.49 9.98
C ILE A 112 -6.62 3.67 10.89
N ALA A 113 -5.85 4.71 10.60
CA ALA A 113 -4.67 5.11 11.35
C ALA A 113 -4.54 6.63 11.32
N TYR A 114 -3.80 7.19 12.27
CA TYR A 114 -3.44 8.60 12.25
C TYR A 114 -2.50 8.87 11.07
N ASP A 115 -2.98 9.64 10.11
CA ASP A 115 -2.21 10.16 8.97
C ASP A 115 -2.96 11.37 8.41
N HIS A 116 -2.22 12.33 7.84
CA HIS A 116 -2.79 13.57 7.27
C HIS A 116 -3.79 14.28 8.19
N MET A 117 -3.47 14.36 9.49
CA MET A 117 -4.38 14.91 10.51
C MET A 117 -4.77 16.35 10.25
N ASN A 118 -3.90 17.14 9.64
CA ASN A 118 -4.17 18.52 9.20
C ASN A 118 -5.30 18.64 8.15
N ILE A 119 -5.68 17.54 7.49
CA ILE A 119 -6.71 17.52 6.44
C ILE A 119 -7.90 16.64 6.86
N LEU A 120 -7.63 15.46 7.43
CA LEU A 120 -8.64 14.44 7.70
C LEU A 120 -9.24 14.53 9.11
N GLY A 121 -8.66 15.37 9.98
CA GLY A 121 -9.08 15.53 11.37
C GLY A 121 -8.14 14.85 12.39
N ASN A 122 -8.33 15.18 13.66
CA ASN A 122 -7.41 14.86 14.75
C ASN A 122 -7.84 13.60 15.54
N THR A 123 -8.90 12.92 15.13
CA THR A 123 -9.38 11.69 15.78
C THR A 123 -9.59 10.57 14.74
N LEU A 124 -9.45 9.30 15.17
CA LEU A 124 -9.71 8.17 14.29
C LEU A 124 -11.16 8.18 13.77
N THR A 125 -12.12 8.65 14.55
CA THR A 125 -13.54 8.81 14.16
C THR A 125 -13.70 9.81 13.00
N GLN A 126 -13.01 10.96 13.05
CA GLN A 126 -13.04 11.95 11.95
C GLN A 126 -12.41 11.35 10.67
N ILE A 127 -11.24 10.74 10.80
CA ILE A 127 -10.55 10.09 9.69
C ILE A 127 -11.43 8.97 9.08
N ALA A 128 -12.09 8.18 9.92
CA ALA A 128 -13.03 7.14 9.47
C ALA A 128 -14.23 7.74 8.73
N GLY A 129 -14.76 8.87 9.19
CA GLY A 129 -15.86 9.59 8.53
C GLY A 129 -15.50 10.04 7.11
N GLU A 130 -14.29 10.61 6.92
CA GLU A 130 -13.80 10.97 5.58
C GLU A 130 -13.66 9.75 4.66
N LYS A 131 -13.16 8.62 5.19
CA LYS A 131 -13.03 7.39 4.41
C LYS A 131 -14.36 6.72 4.12
N ALA A 132 -15.32 6.81 5.05
CA ALA A 132 -16.69 6.32 4.85
C ALA A 132 -17.44 7.05 3.72
N GLY A 133 -16.93 8.20 3.27
CA GLY A 133 -17.49 8.94 2.13
C GLY A 133 -17.45 8.21 0.79
N ILE A 134 -16.72 7.10 0.68
CA ILE A 134 -16.75 6.22 -0.51
C ILE A 134 -17.87 5.17 -0.48
N ILE A 135 -18.63 5.07 0.62
CA ILE A 135 -19.78 4.18 0.74
C ILE A 135 -20.93 4.79 -0.06
N LYS A 136 -21.36 4.13 -1.12
CA LYS A 136 -22.41 4.60 -2.03
C LYS A 136 -23.70 3.83 -1.81
N LYS A 137 -24.81 4.46 -2.21
CA LYS A 137 -26.15 3.89 -2.02
C LYS A 137 -26.29 2.53 -2.70
N GLY A 138 -26.67 1.52 -1.92
CA GLY A 138 -26.88 0.15 -2.39
C GLY A 138 -25.61 -0.63 -2.76
N VAL A 139 -24.43 -0.02 -2.69
CA VAL A 139 -23.15 -0.64 -3.05
C VAL A 139 -22.54 -1.34 -1.83
N PRO A 140 -22.18 -2.63 -1.91
CA PRO A 140 -21.53 -3.33 -0.79
C PRO A 140 -20.21 -2.67 -0.38
N VAL A 141 -19.95 -2.60 0.93
CA VAL A 141 -18.67 -2.12 1.47
C VAL A 141 -18.01 -3.17 2.33
N ILE A 142 -16.71 -3.39 2.06
CA ILE A 142 -15.85 -4.27 2.84
C ILE A 142 -14.94 -3.39 3.72
N ILE A 143 -14.89 -3.70 5.01
CA ILE A 143 -13.94 -3.14 5.97
C ILE A 143 -12.94 -4.24 6.31
N SER A 144 -11.66 -4.07 5.91
CA SER A 144 -10.63 -5.13 6.09
C SER A 144 -10.42 -5.47 7.55
N GLN A 145 -10.31 -4.45 8.41
CA GLN A 145 -10.08 -4.62 9.85
C GLN A 145 -11.21 -3.95 10.64
N LYS A 146 -11.94 -4.73 11.42
CA LYS A 146 -12.87 -4.17 12.40
C LYS A 146 -12.05 -3.58 13.55
N GLN A 147 -12.12 -2.27 13.69
CA GLN A 147 -11.54 -1.51 14.80
C GLN A 147 -12.71 -0.96 15.62
N GLU A 148 -12.86 -1.44 16.84
CA GLU A 148 -14.06 -1.15 17.69
C GLU A 148 -14.31 0.36 17.85
N GLU A 149 -13.23 1.15 17.93
CA GLU A 149 -13.30 2.61 18.08
C GLU A 149 -14.01 3.32 16.91
N VAL A 150 -13.96 2.76 15.71
CA VAL A 150 -14.48 3.37 14.47
C VAL A 150 -15.50 2.53 13.73
N ALA A 151 -15.77 1.29 14.19
CA ALA A 151 -16.71 0.38 13.53
C ALA A 151 -18.11 0.99 13.38
N GLU A 152 -18.57 1.72 14.39
CA GLU A 152 -19.89 2.37 14.39
C GLU A 152 -20.01 3.43 13.29
N VAL A 153 -18.94 4.17 12.96
CA VAL A 153 -18.92 5.16 11.87
C VAL A 153 -19.29 4.49 10.54
N PHE A 154 -18.68 3.35 10.25
CA PHE A 154 -18.94 2.62 9.01
C PHE A 154 -20.32 1.97 9.01
N THR A 155 -20.74 1.41 10.13
CA THR A 155 -22.07 0.78 10.27
C THR A 155 -23.19 1.80 10.06
N LYS A 156 -23.10 2.97 10.70
CA LYS A 156 -24.04 4.07 10.50
C LYS A 156 -24.08 4.52 9.05
N LYS A 157 -22.90 4.76 8.46
CA LYS A 157 -22.81 5.21 7.06
C LYS A 157 -23.36 4.18 6.08
N ALA A 158 -23.07 2.90 6.29
CA ALA A 158 -23.64 1.83 5.47
C ALA A 158 -25.16 1.76 5.59
N ALA A 159 -25.71 1.90 6.80
CA ALA A 159 -27.17 1.93 7.01
C ALA A 159 -27.81 3.14 6.30
N GLU A 160 -27.25 4.35 6.42
CA GLU A 160 -27.69 5.54 5.69
C GLU A 160 -27.74 5.33 4.18
N GLN A 161 -26.75 4.61 3.65
CA GLN A 161 -26.62 4.32 2.21
C GLN A 161 -27.35 3.04 1.79
N GLN A 162 -28.04 2.35 2.70
CA GLN A 162 -28.67 1.05 2.42
C GLN A 162 -27.66 0.05 1.81
N SER A 163 -26.41 0.11 2.26
CA SER A 163 -25.28 -0.70 1.79
C SER A 163 -25.09 -1.91 2.69
N LYS A 164 -24.81 -3.09 2.07
CA LYS A 164 -24.34 -4.26 2.81
C LYS A 164 -22.93 -3.97 3.33
N ILE A 165 -22.71 -4.07 4.64
CA ILE A 165 -21.38 -3.92 5.24
C ILE A 165 -20.82 -5.28 5.64
N ILE A 166 -19.53 -5.50 5.40
CA ILE A 166 -18.80 -6.73 5.69
C ILE A 166 -17.51 -6.38 6.40
N PHE A 167 -17.31 -6.93 7.60
CA PHE A 167 -16.04 -6.85 8.31
C PHE A 167 -15.20 -8.10 8.01
N ALA A 168 -14.21 -7.96 7.14
CA ALA A 168 -13.41 -9.10 6.67
C ALA A 168 -12.66 -9.82 7.80
N SER A 169 -12.22 -9.08 8.81
CA SER A 169 -11.59 -9.67 10.01
C SER A 169 -12.52 -10.56 10.83
N GLU A 170 -13.84 -10.49 10.64
CA GLU A 170 -14.81 -11.41 11.24
C GLU A 170 -15.06 -12.65 10.37
N GLU A 171 -14.84 -12.56 9.04
CA GLU A 171 -15.01 -13.68 8.12
C GLU A 171 -13.78 -14.60 8.08
N TRP A 172 -12.57 -14.07 8.22
CA TRP A 172 -11.33 -14.78 7.95
C TRP A 172 -10.42 -14.93 9.17
N SER A 173 -9.79 -16.09 9.29
CA SER A 173 -8.61 -16.35 10.12
C SER A 173 -7.41 -16.54 9.21
N ILE A 174 -6.52 -15.57 9.18
CA ILE A 174 -5.34 -15.54 8.30
C ILE A 174 -4.09 -15.50 9.18
N LYS A 175 -3.21 -16.46 9.00
CA LYS A 175 -1.99 -16.63 9.83
C LYS A 175 -0.81 -17.01 8.94
N LYS A 176 0.40 -16.63 9.36
CA LYS A 176 1.62 -17.18 8.79
C LYS A 176 1.60 -18.69 8.95
N SER A 177 1.87 -19.43 7.88
CA SER A 177 1.88 -20.90 7.93
C SER A 177 2.97 -21.41 8.87
N ARG A 178 2.70 -22.53 9.53
CA ARG A 178 3.68 -23.24 10.36
C ARG A 178 4.65 -24.08 9.53
N TYR A 179 4.31 -24.36 8.28
CA TYR A 179 5.20 -25.07 7.37
C TYR A 179 6.43 -24.23 7.03
N PRO A 180 7.63 -24.85 6.91
CA PRO A 180 8.83 -24.14 6.55
C PRO A 180 8.61 -23.34 5.25
N GLN A 181 9.11 -22.12 5.21
CA GLN A 181 9.15 -21.35 3.97
C GLN A 181 10.13 -22.04 3.02
N ASN A 182 9.66 -22.46 1.86
CA ASN A 182 10.50 -23.07 0.83
C ASN A 182 11.40 -22.02 0.15
N SER A 183 11.06 -20.75 0.25
CA SER A 183 11.81 -19.64 -0.33
C SER A 183 11.57 -18.34 0.46
N PRO A 184 12.59 -17.49 0.65
CA PRO A 184 12.44 -16.16 1.26
C PRO A 184 11.62 -15.19 0.38
N GLU A 185 11.34 -15.57 -0.87
CA GLU A 185 10.57 -14.77 -1.83
C GLU A 185 9.07 -14.78 -1.56
N TYR A 186 8.58 -15.71 -0.73
CA TYR A 186 7.16 -15.86 -0.43
C TYR A 186 6.86 -15.83 1.07
N LEU A 187 5.74 -15.24 1.42
CA LEU A 187 5.10 -15.39 2.70
C LEU A 187 4.06 -16.52 2.59
N ASN A 188 4.29 -17.63 3.27
CA ASN A 188 3.34 -18.74 3.31
C ASN A 188 2.23 -18.45 4.33
N VAL A 189 0.98 -18.56 3.88
CA VAL A 189 -0.21 -18.13 4.63
C VAL A 189 -1.24 -19.26 4.72
N ASP A 190 -1.72 -19.54 5.92
CA ASP A 190 -2.89 -20.39 6.13
C ASP A 190 -4.13 -19.51 6.28
N ILE A 191 -5.14 -19.79 5.45
CA ILE A 191 -6.38 -19.02 5.37
C ILE A 191 -7.54 -19.96 5.65
N ASN A 192 -8.34 -19.65 6.66
CA ASN A 192 -9.55 -20.38 7.02
C ASN A 192 -10.71 -19.42 7.24
N ARG A 193 -11.92 -19.83 6.90
CA ARG A 193 -13.12 -19.11 7.30
C ARG A 193 -13.40 -19.35 8.80
N LYS A 194 -13.93 -18.33 9.49
CA LYS A 194 -14.26 -18.42 10.91
C LYS A 194 -15.59 -19.12 11.17
N ASN A 195 -16.53 -19.10 10.21
CA ASN A 195 -17.84 -19.70 10.33
C ASN A 195 -17.98 -20.86 9.36
N ASP A 196 -18.11 -22.09 9.89
CA ASP A 196 -18.16 -23.37 9.16
C ASP A 196 -19.53 -23.72 8.53
N THR A 197 -20.49 -22.80 8.47
CA THR A 197 -21.86 -23.10 7.99
C THR A 197 -22.02 -23.12 6.48
N ASP A 198 -21.07 -22.58 5.73
CA ASP A 198 -21.07 -22.62 4.27
C ASP A 198 -20.04 -23.63 3.73
N PRO A 199 -20.25 -24.19 2.52
CA PRO A 199 -19.25 -25.05 1.89
C PRO A 199 -17.87 -24.37 1.89
N PRO A 200 -16.77 -25.13 1.97
CA PRO A 200 -15.41 -24.59 2.11
C PRO A 200 -14.94 -23.93 0.81
N TYR A 201 -15.60 -22.81 0.47
CA TYR A 201 -15.10 -21.93 -0.58
C TYR A 201 -13.96 -21.14 -0.02
N PHE A 202 -12.78 -21.26 -0.23
CA PHE A 202 -11.65 -20.53 0.31
C PHE A 202 -11.10 -21.06 1.66
N SER A 203 -10.56 -22.25 1.66
CA SER A 203 -9.58 -22.65 2.66
C SER A 203 -8.27 -22.91 1.92
N PHE A 204 -7.22 -22.19 2.27
CA PHE A 204 -5.91 -22.38 1.66
C PHE A 204 -4.89 -22.72 2.74
N GLN A 205 -4.18 -23.81 2.53
CA GLN A 205 -3.06 -24.21 3.37
C GLN A 205 -1.76 -23.85 2.65
N SER A 206 -0.88 -23.13 3.36
CA SER A 206 0.42 -22.70 2.83
C SER A 206 0.37 -21.97 1.46
N LEU A 207 -0.64 -21.07 1.30
CA LEU A 207 -0.71 -20.22 0.13
C LEU A 207 0.55 -19.32 0.06
N GLU A 208 1.20 -19.29 -1.08
CA GLU A 208 2.37 -18.45 -1.32
C GLU A 208 1.93 -17.03 -1.74
N LEU A 209 2.37 -16.03 -0.98
CA LEU A 209 2.17 -14.61 -1.28
C LEU A 209 3.53 -13.96 -1.54
N ASP A 210 3.76 -13.37 -2.71
CA ASP A 210 5.02 -12.71 -3.06
C ASP A 210 5.22 -11.36 -2.35
N LEU A 211 4.18 -10.81 -1.72
CA LEU A 211 4.25 -9.67 -0.82
C LEU A 211 4.60 -10.15 0.59
N THR A 212 5.89 -10.14 0.92
CA THR A 212 6.44 -10.86 2.07
C THR A 212 6.31 -10.13 3.42
N GLY A 213 5.88 -8.87 3.45
CA GLY A 213 5.61 -8.14 4.70
C GLY A 213 4.43 -8.74 5.47
N THR A 214 4.60 -9.04 6.76
CA THR A 214 3.55 -9.70 7.57
C THR A 214 2.27 -8.89 7.73
N TYR A 215 2.33 -7.56 7.56
CA TYR A 215 1.15 -6.71 7.54
C TYR A 215 0.21 -7.01 6.35
N GLN A 216 0.67 -7.73 5.34
CA GLN A 216 -0.18 -8.18 4.23
C GLN A 216 -1.26 -9.18 4.68
N LEU A 217 -1.05 -9.88 5.80
CA LEU A 217 -2.09 -10.73 6.39
C LEU A 217 -3.37 -9.95 6.70
N LYS A 218 -3.23 -8.67 7.11
CA LYS A 218 -4.37 -7.77 7.38
C LYS A 218 -5.06 -7.31 6.09
N ASN A 219 -4.28 -7.09 5.02
CA ASN A 219 -4.82 -6.65 3.74
C ASN A 219 -5.54 -7.79 3.03
N LEU A 220 -4.99 -9.01 3.14
CA LEU A 220 -5.49 -10.19 2.45
C LEU A 220 -6.94 -10.53 2.82
N GLY A 221 -7.35 -10.33 4.08
CA GLY A 221 -8.73 -10.54 4.50
C GLY A 221 -9.72 -9.69 3.70
N GLY A 222 -9.43 -8.39 3.55
CA GLY A 222 -10.24 -7.47 2.74
C GLY A 222 -10.28 -7.86 1.26
N VAL A 223 -9.14 -8.29 0.71
CA VAL A 223 -9.04 -8.79 -0.67
C VAL A 223 -9.93 -10.01 -0.88
N LEU A 224 -9.88 -11.00 0.01
CA LEU A 224 -10.67 -12.23 -0.10
C LEU A 224 -12.17 -11.97 0.06
N SER A 225 -12.58 -11.11 1.00
CA SER A 225 -13.98 -10.69 1.11
C SER A 225 -14.46 -9.94 -0.14
N THR A 226 -13.57 -9.12 -0.74
CA THR A 226 -13.86 -8.44 -2.02
C THR A 226 -14.06 -9.45 -3.14
N VAL A 227 -13.16 -10.43 -3.29
CA VAL A 227 -13.29 -11.49 -4.30
C VAL A 227 -14.58 -12.31 -4.10
N LYS A 228 -14.93 -12.62 -2.84
CA LYS A 228 -16.18 -13.31 -2.52
C LYS A 228 -17.39 -12.50 -3.01
N GLN A 229 -17.44 -11.19 -2.72
CA GLN A 229 -18.55 -10.33 -3.18
C GLN A 229 -18.59 -10.21 -4.71
N LEU A 230 -17.43 -10.10 -5.37
CA LEU A 230 -17.37 -10.10 -6.85
C LEU A 230 -17.95 -11.41 -7.44
N ARG A 231 -17.67 -12.56 -6.82
CA ARG A 231 -18.28 -13.84 -7.23
C ARG A 231 -19.80 -13.82 -7.05
N GLU A 232 -20.31 -13.26 -5.96
CA GLU A 232 -21.75 -13.10 -5.70
C GLU A 232 -22.40 -12.18 -6.77
N LEU A 233 -21.66 -11.19 -7.29
CA LEU A 233 -22.07 -10.32 -8.40
C LEU A 233 -21.92 -10.97 -9.80
N GLY A 234 -21.44 -12.23 -9.87
CA GLY A 234 -21.35 -12.99 -11.11
C GLY A 234 -19.98 -12.99 -11.80
N TYR A 235 -18.95 -12.36 -11.21
CA TYR A 235 -17.60 -12.41 -11.75
C TYR A 235 -17.02 -13.82 -11.62
N LYS A 236 -16.43 -14.33 -12.71
CA LYS A 236 -15.84 -15.68 -12.76
C LYS A 236 -14.39 -15.64 -12.29
N ILE A 237 -14.17 -15.89 -11.02
CA ILE A 237 -12.84 -15.95 -10.41
C ILE A 237 -12.70 -17.31 -9.74
N SER A 238 -11.79 -18.17 -10.14
CA SER A 238 -11.53 -19.48 -9.54
C SER A 238 -10.57 -19.36 -8.35
N ASP A 239 -10.49 -20.40 -7.52
CA ASP A 239 -9.48 -20.47 -6.45
C ASP A 239 -8.07 -20.55 -7.02
N GLN A 240 -7.92 -21.18 -8.18
CA GLN A 240 -6.65 -21.21 -8.91
C GLN A 240 -6.22 -19.79 -9.33
N ASN A 241 -7.14 -18.95 -9.82
CA ASN A 241 -6.81 -17.56 -10.14
C ASN A 241 -6.29 -16.78 -8.93
N ILE A 242 -6.86 -17.04 -7.74
CA ILE A 242 -6.40 -16.41 -6.49
C ILE A 242 -4.99 -16.86 -6.14
N THR A 243 -4.73 -18.16 -6.12
CA THR A 243 -3.42 -18.71 -5.74
C THR A 243 -2.31 -18.31 -6.70
N GLU A 244 -2.56 -18.40 -8.01
CA GLU A 244 -1.60 -18.01 -9.03
C GLU A 244 -1.30 -16.50 -8.99
N ALA A 245 -2.33 -15.66 -8.84
CA ALA A 245 -2.17 -14.23 -8.78
C ALA A 245 -1.40 -13.77 -7.54
N LEU A 246 -1.73 -14.29 -6.35
CA LEU A 246 -1.08 -13.88 -5.11
C LEU A 246 0.40 -14.29 -5.06
N ARG A 247 0.76 -15.33 -5.77
CA ARG A 247 2.15 -15.74 -5.96
C ARG A 247 2.95 -14.79 -6.88
N GLN A 248 2.28 -13.92 -7.64
CA GLN A 248 2.88 -13.12 -8.72
C GLN A 248 2.37 -11.66 -8.74
N VAL A 249 1.94 -11.12 -7.59
CA VAL A 249 1.38 -9.75 -7.54
C VAL A 249 2.37 -8.73 -8.10
N LYS A 250 3.66 -8.83 -7.70
CA LYS A 250 4.72 -7.91 -8.15
C LYS A 250 4.90 -7.94 -9.66
N SER A 251 5.05 -9.12 -10.25
CA SER A 251 5.28 -9.28 -11.69
C SER A 251 4.04 -8.92 -12.53
N LEU A 252 2.83 -9.26 -12.05
CA LEU A 252 1.58 -8.96 -12.75
C LEU A 252 1.21 -7.47 -12.71
N THR A 253 1.62 -6.74 -11.67
CA THR A 253 1.11 -5.39 -11.44
C THR A 253 2.19 -4.32 -11.25
N GLY A 254 3.46 -4.72 -11.12
CA GLY A 254 4.58 -3.80 -10.92
C GLY A 254 4.62 -3.14 -9.54
N LEU A 255 4.06 -3.77 -8.49
CA LEU A 255 4.13 -3.23 -7.13
C LEU A 255 5.55 -3.30 -6.59
N MET A 256 6.06 -2.17 -6.10
CA MET A 256 7.37 -2.03 -5.47
C MET A 256 7.26 -1.38 -4.08
N GLY A 257 8.35 -1.44 -3.30
CA GLY A 257 8.50 -0.69 -2.05
C GLY A 257 7.58 -1.15 -0.90
N ARG A 258 7.19 -2.41 -0.85
CA ARG A 258 6.40 -3.01 0.25
C ARG A 258 7.14 -4.23 0.80
N TRP A 259 7.97 -4.03 1.82
CA TRP A 259 8.90 -5.02 2.35
C TRP A 259 9.67 -5.69 1.19
N HIS A 260 10.25 -4.83 0.36
CA HIS A 260 10.83 -5.22 -0.93
C HIS A 260 12.31 -5.53 -0.76
N MET A 261 12.69 -6.78 -1.02
CA MET A 261 14.08 -7.21 -1.00
C MET A 261 14.81 -6.70 -2.24
N LEU A 262 15.82 -5.86 -2.02
CA LEU A 262 16.66 -5.29 -3.07
C LEU A 262 17.94 -6.13 -3.31
N GLN A 263 18.40 -6.83 -2.26
CA GLN A 263 19.62 -7.63 -2.29
C GLN A 263 19.54 -8.72 -1.21
N ALA A 264 20.07 -9.90 -1.48
CA ALA A 264 20.01 -11.04 -0.58
C ALA A 264 21.18 -11.12 0.42
N SER A 265 22.37 -10.61 0.07
CA SER A 265 23.55 -10.67 0.94
C SER A 265 24.49 -9.46 0.72
N PRO A 266 24.74 -8.58 1.74
CA PRO A 266 23.88 -8.47 2.92
C PRO A 266 22.43 -8.28 2.54
N LEU A 267 21.52 -8.67 3.41
CA LEU A 267 20.09 -8.50 3.13
C LEU A 267 19.72 -7.02 3.12
N VAL A 268 19.24 -6.51 1.98
CA VAL A 268 18.77 -5.13 1.83
C VAL A 268 17.28 -5.14 1.54
N ILE A 269 16.49 -4.52 2.42
CA ILE A 269 15.03 -4.41 2.29
C ILE A 269 14.63 -2.94 2.32
N CYS A 270 13.67 -2.55 1.48
CA CYS A 270 13.04 -1.25 1.56
C CYS A 270 11.53 -1.34 1.80
N ASP A 271 10.99 -0.32 2.48
CA ASP A 271 9.54 -0.19 2.71
C ASP A 271 9.12 1.29 2.77
N THR A 272 8.00 1.60 2.13
CA THR A 272 7.44 2.96 2.07
C THR A 272 6.64 3.36 3.31
N GLY A 273 6.66 2.60 4.39
CA GLY A 273 6.08 2.99 5.68
C GLY A 273 6.62 4.35 6.13
N HIS A 274 5.73 5.33 6.35
CA HIS A 274 6.09 6.72 6.60
C HIS A 274 5.23 7.42 7.66
N ASN A 275 4.36 6.69 8.32
CA ASN A 275 3.61 7.10 9.50
C ASN A 275 3.86 6.11 10.64
N GLU A 276 3.45 6.45 11.86
CA GLU A 276 3.74 5.62 13.04
C GLU A 276 3.24 4.18 12.88
N ASP A 277 2.02 3.98 12.38
CA ASP A 277 1.48 2.63 12.16
C ASP A 277 2.26 1.85 11.12
N GLY A 278 2.65 2.50 10.01
CA GLY A 278 3.48 1.88 8.97
C GLY A 278 4.86 1.49 9.50
N ILE A 279 5.52 2.38 10.25
CA ILE A 279 6.82 2.09 10.87
C ILE A 279 6.69 0.97 11.93
N ARG A 280 5.63 0.96 12.73
CA ARG A 280 5.37 -0.14 13.69
C ARG A 280 5.28 -1.51 12.99
N GLU A 281 4.62 -1.58 11.84
CA GLU A 281 4.55 -2.82 11.05
C GLU A 281 5.92 -3.18 10.43
N VAL A 282 6.70 -2.19 9.97
CA VAL A 282 8.08 -2.39 9.51
C VAL A 282 8.95 -2.97 10.64
N LEU A 283 8.91 -2.38 11.82
CA LEU A 283 9.70 -2.85 12.97
C LEU A 283 9.34 -4.29 13.36
N LYS A 284 8.05 -4.67 13.35
CA LYS A 284 7.64 -6.07 13.55
C LYS A 284 8.24 -7.02 12.51
N ASN A 285 8.36 -6.60 11.27
CA ASN A 285 9.02 -7.42 10.23
C ASN A 285 10.53 -7.50 10.45
N ILE A 286 11.17 -6.41 10.87
CA ILE A 286 12.60 -6.41 11.26
C ILE A 286 12.82 -7.40 12.41
N GLU A 287 12.02 -7.34 13.47
CA GLU A 287 12.12 -8.26 14.64
C GLU A 287 11.97 -9.76 14.25
N GLN A 288 11.20 -10.05 13.22
CA GLN A 288 11.00 -11.42 12.72
C GLN A 288 12.07 -11.86 11.70
N THR A 289 12.98 -10.95 11.31
CA THR A 289 14.06 -11.24 10.37
C THR A 289 15.33 -11.60 11.13
N SER A 290 16.03 -12.64 10.70
CA SER A 290 17.30 -13.04 11.32
C SER A 290 18.46 -12.21 10.78
N PHE A 291 19.18 -11.52 11.65
CA PHE A 291 20.39 -10.76 11.31
C PHE A 291 21.31 -10.63 12.53
N LYS A 292 22.56 -10.22 12.29
CA LYS A 292 23.52 -9.93 13.39
C LYS A 292 23.50 -8.45 13.80
N GLN A 293 23.54 -7.55 12.83
CA GLN A 293 23.49 -6.10 13.01
C GLN A 293 22.43 -5.50 12.10
N LEU A 294 21.70 -4.52 12.62
CA LEU A 294 20.74 -3.72 11.87
C LEU A 294 21.40 -2.40 11.45
N HIS A 295 21.31 -2.10 10.16
CA HIS A 295 21.67 -0.83 9.55
C HIS A 295 20.40 -0.16 9.03
N MET A 296 20.15 1.09 9.39
CA MET A 296 18.93 1.82 9.02
C MET A 296 19.27 3.07 8.20
N VAL A 297 18.95 3.03 6.92
CA VAL A 297 19.01 4.17 5.99
C VAL A 297 17.68 4.90 6.05
N ILE A 298 17.63 6.05 6.70
CA ILE A 298 16.37 6.74 7.04
C ILE A 298 16.39 8.18 6.54
N GLY A 299 15.35 8.56 5.80
CA GLY A 299 15.07 9.94 5.41
C GLY A 299 13.60 10.28 5.55
N MET A 300 13.31 11.54 5.88
CA MET A 300 11.96 12.02 6.18
C MET A 300 11.62 13.31 5.44
N LEU A 301 10.37 13.71 5.49
CA LEU A 301 9.88 14.99 4.97
C LEU A 301 9.68 16.00 6.09
N ARG A 302 9.80 17.31 5.78
CA ARG A 302 9.64 18.40 6.75
C ARG A 302 8.21 18.55 7.27
N ASP A 303 7.22 18.20 6.45
CA ASP A 303 5.79 18.32 6.74
C ASP A 303 5.23 17.17 7.59
N LYS A 304 6.08 16.22 8.00
CA LYS A 304 5.74 15.12 8.89
C LYS A 304 6.36 15.32 10.28
N ASP A 305 5.58 15.01 11.31
CA ASP A 305 6.13 14.89 12.66
C ASP A 305 7.05 13.65 12.72
N SER A 306 8.35 13.91 12.82
CA SER A 306 9.37 12.88 12.92
C SER A 306 9.49 12.30 14.33
N SER A 307 9.07 13.04 15.35
CA SER A 307 9.29 12.68 16.76
C SER A 307 8.64 11.36 17.16
N GLY A 308 7.39 11.15 16.76
CA GLY A 308 6.66 9.89 16.99
C GLY A 308 7.33 8.69 16.35
N ILE A 309 7.90 8.87 15.15
CA ILE A 309 8.63 7.81 14.45
C ILE A 309 9.98 7.56 15.11
N LEU A 310 10.79 8.60 15.34
CA LEU A 310 12.14 8.46 15.92
C LEU A 310 12.11 7.77 17.27
N LYS A 311 11.10 8.07 18.09
CA LYS A 311 10.91 7.44 19.42
C LYS A 311 10.69 5.92 19.35
N MET A 312 10.21 5.40 18.24
CA MET A 312 9.93 3.96 18.07
C MET A 312 11.14 3.19 17.51
N LEU A 313 12.11 3.89 16.91
CA LEU A 313 13.23 3.24 16.23
C LEU A 313 14.19 2.60 17.24
N PRO A 314 14.83 1.44 16.90
CA PRO A 314 15.68 0.69 17.81
C PRO A 314 17.02 1.41 18.08
N GLU A 315 17.38 1.63 19.35
CA GLU A 315 18.62 2.30 19.75
C GLU A 315 19.91 1.53 19.39
N ASN A 316 19.81 0.22 19.23
CA ASN A 316 20.95 -0.66 18.91
C ASN A 316 21.23 -0.83 17.42
N ALA A 317 20.57 -0.08 16.56
CA ALA A 317 20.86 -0.04 15.13
C ALA A 317 21.94 1.00 14.79
N ILE A 318 22.59 0.85 13.64
CA ILE A 318 23.50 1.84 13.06
C ILE A 318 22.71 2.67 12.04
N TYR A 319 22.65 3.99 12.25
CA TYR A 319 21.85 4.87 11.41
C TYR A 319 22.67 5.59 10.33
N TYR A 320 22.05 5.71 9.16
CA TYR A 320 22.53 6.47 8.01
C TYR A 320 21.40 7.43 7.62
N PHE A 321 21.42 8.63 8.23
CA PHE A 321 20.40 9.64 7.97
C PHE A 321 20.62 10.27 6.61
N CYS A 322 19.59 10.30 5.77
CA CYS A 322 19.71 10.76 4.39
C CYS A 322 18.62 11.77 4.02
N GLN A 323 18.84 12.45 2.90
CA GLN A 323 17.93 13.41 2.35
C GLN A 323 17.54 12.96 0.94
N PRO A 324 16.25 12.66 0.67
CA PRO A 324 15.79 12.42 -0.69
C PRO A 324 15.83 13.70 -1.52
N ASP A 325 16.03 13.57 -2.85
CA ASP A 325 16.17 14.73 -3.77
C ASP A 325 14.81 15.37 -4.08
N LEU A 326 14.31 16.16 -3.13
CA LEU A 326 13.12 16.99 -3.30
C LEU A 326 13.10 18.20 -2.35
N PRO A 327 12.45 19.33 -2.73
CA PRO A 327 12.47 20.58 -1.96
C PRO A 327 11.91 20.47 -0.53
N ARG A 328 10.95 19.55 -0.29
CA ARG A 328 10.33 19.33 1.02
C ARG A 328 11.01 18.26 1.88
N ALA A 329 12.17 17.76 1.44
CA ALA A 329 12.94 16.82 2.25
C ALA A 329 13.42 17.49 3.55
N LYS A 330 13.41 16.74 4.65
CA LYS A 330 14.06 17.18 5.90
C LYS A 330 15.58 17.03 5.71
N PRO A 331 16.38 18.06 5.95
CA PRO A 331 17.83 17.95 5.81
C PRO A 331 18.39 16.83 6.67
N ALA A 332 19.29 16.03 6.13
CA ALA A 332 19.84 14.86 6.81
C ALA A 332 20.53 15.21 8.13
N ILE A 333 21.19 16.38 8.20
CA ILE A 333 21.85 16.88 9.42
C ILE A 333 20.81 17.22 10.50
N GLU A 334 19.69 17.85 10.16
CA GLU A 334 18.60 18.17 11.09
C GLU A 334 17.96 16.88 11.63
N LEU A 335 17.73 15.90 10.74
CA LEU A 335 17.16 14.60 11.10
C LEU A 335 18.10 13.83 12.07
N ARG A 336 19.42 13.81 11.80
CA ARG A 336 20.42 13.21 12.69
C ARG A 336 20.42 13.87 14.07
N ASP A 337 20.42 15.21 14.11
CA ASP A 337 20.52 15.95 15.38
C ASP A 337 19.25 15.77 16.21
N GLU A 338 18.08 15.70 15.60
CA GLU A 338 16.84 15.32 16.26
C GLU A 338 16.90 13.86 16.75
N ALA A 339 17.36 12.92 15.92
CA ALA A 339 17.48 11.50 16.25
C ALA A 339 18.40 11.25 17.48
N LYS A 340 19.44 12.05 17.67
CA LYS A 340 20.31 11.99 18.86
C LYS A 340 19.54 12.19 20.18
N THR A 341 18.46 12.96 20.18
CA THR A 341 17.63 13.18 21.38
C THR A 341 16.87 11.91 21.80
N TYR A 342 16.79 10.93 20.90
CA TYR A 342 16.19 9.59 21.09
C TYR A 342 17.25 8.49 21.17
N ASN A 343 18.52 8.81 21.47
CA ASN A 343 19.66 7.89 21.56
C ASN A 343 19.98 7.13 20.25
N LEU A 344 19.50 7.60 19.09
CA LEU A 344 19.78 6.98 17.80
C LEU A 344 21.14 7.46 17.27
N GLN A 345 22.10 6.53 17.15
CA GLN A 345 23.48 6.83 16.80
C GLN A 345 23.76 6.59 15.31
N GLY A 346 24.30 7.59 14.63
CA GLY A 346 24.65 7.47 13.21
C GLY A 346 25.16 8.76 12.58
N GLU A 347 25.53 8.64 11.30
CA GLU A 347 26.05 9.72 10.49
C GLU A 347 24.98 10.23 9.49
N TYR A 348 25.16 11.44 8.99
CA TYR A 348 24.30 12.01 7.94
C TYR A 348 24.98 11.99 6.59
N TYR A 349 24.17 11.87 5.54
CA TYR A 349 24.60 11.81 4.14
C TYR A 349 23.73 12.73 3.29
N PRO A 350 24.29 13.41 2.28
CA PRO A 350 23.55 14.39 1.48
C PRO A 350 22.52 13.72 0.52
N SER A 351 22.63 12.42 0.28
CA SER A 351 21.72 11.67 -0.59
C SER A 351 21.41 10.28 -0.05
N VAL A 352 20.31 9.69 -0.53
CA VAL A 352 19.92 8.30 -0.24
C VAL A 352 20.96 7.32 -0.78
N THR A 353 21.47 7.60 -1.99
CA THR A 353 22.48 6.76 -2.65
C THR A 353 23.77 6.68 -1.84
N GLU A 354 24.28 7.80 -1.33
CA GLU A 354 25.49 7.82 -0.50
C GLU A 354 25.28 7.12 0.84
N ALA A 355 24.14 7.33 1.48
CA ALA A 355 23.78 6.65 2.72
C ALA A 355 23.72 5.12 2.54
N LEU A 356 23.04 4.66 1.49
CA LEU A 356 22.95 3.24 1.17
C LEU A 356 24.32 2.65 0.82
N HIS A 357 25.15 3.39 0.08
CA HIS A 357 26.53 2.95 -0.22
C HIS A 357 27.36 2.80 1.06
N ALA A 358 27.30 3.77 1.98
CA ALA A 358 27.97 3.71 3.25
C ALA A 358 27.49 2.53 4.11
N ALA A 359 26.16 2.31 4.17
CA ALA A 359 25.58 1.16 4.85
C ALA A 359 26.08 -0.17 4.27
N LYS A 360 26.06 -0.33 2.95
CA LYS A 360 26.57 -1.53 2.27
C LYS A 360 28.07 -1.77 2.52
N LYS A 361 28.87 -0.70 2.59
CA LYS A 361 30.30 -0.80 2.88
C LYS A 361 30.59 -1.24 4.32
N SER A 362 29.72 -0.86 5.27
CA SER A 362 29.86 -1.19 6.70
C SER A 362 29.28 -2.57 7.03
N ALA A 363 28.24 -3.00 6.35
CA ALA A 363 27.51 -4.22 6.64
C ALA A 363 28.30 -5.49 6.27
N LYS A 364 28.09 -6.55 7.05
CA LYS A 364 28.57 -7.90 6.77
C LYS A 364 27.46 -8.74 6.16
N ASN A 365 27.81 -9.89 5.57
CA ASN A 365 26.86 -10.75 4.86
C ASN A 365 25.61 -11.17 5.67
N ASN A 366 25.72 -11.25 6.98
CA ASN A 366 24.63 -11.65 7.88
C ASN A 366 23.92 -10.47 8.53
N ASP A 367 24.14 -9.24 8.07
CA ASP A 367 23.50 -8.05 8.57
C ASP A 367 22.24 -7.71 7.72
N LEU A 368 21.37 -6.93 8.30
CA LEU A 368 20.18 -6.37 7.62
C LEU A 368 20.38 -4.88 7.39
N ILE A 369 20.20 -4.44 6.15
CA ILE A 369 20.08 -3.03 5.81
C ILE A 369 18.62 -2.76 5.49
N PHE A 370 17.98 -1.90 6.29
CA PHE A 370 16.64 -1.39 6.02
C PHE A 370 16.72 0.01 5.41
N VAL A 371 15.94 0.26 4.35
CA VAL A 371 15.86 1.58 3.69
C VAL A 371 14.42 2.07 3.72
N GLY A 372 14.16 3.25 4.33
CA GLY A 372 12.78 3.72 4.45
C GLY A 372 12.61 5.07 5.15
N GLY A 373 11.45 5.24 5.81
CA GLY A 373 11.02 6.48 6.46
C GLY A 373 10.24 7.42 5.56
N SER A 374 10.33 7.26 4.23
CA SER A 374 9.57 8.01 3.25
C SER A 374 9.42 7.22 1.94
N THR A 375 8.30 7.41 1.25
CA THR A 375 8.11 6.92 -0.13
C THR A 375 9.20 7.42 -1.07
N PHE A 376 9.67 8.65 -0.89
CA PHE A 376 10.69 9.26 -1.74
C PHE A 376 12.10 8.67 -1.51
N VAL A 377 12.43 8.27 -0.28
CA VAL A 377 13.66 7.53 0.01
C VAL A 377 13.66 6.19 -0.71
N VAL A 378 12.53 5.48 -0.67
CA VAL A 378 12.39 4.19 -1.34
C VAL A 378 12.43 4.33 -2.86
N ALA A 379 11.86 5.40 -3.41
CA ALA A 379 11.87 5.68 -4.85
C ALA A 379 13.29 5.77 -5.45
N GLU A 380 14.28 6.22 -4.66
CA GLU A 380 15.67 6.33 -5.14
C GLU A 380 16.46 5.01 -5.13
N VAL A 381 15.91 3.94 -4.54
CA VAL A 381 16.63 2.67 -4.38
C VAL A 381 15.97 1.47 -5.07
N VAL A 382 14.72 1.61 -5.57
CA VAL A 382 14.00 0.54 -6.31
C VAL A 382 14.19 0.62 -7.81
#